data_7f4fb06f2d9553384e6bb0d36617084a
#
_entry.id   7f4fb06f2d9553384e6bb0d36617084a
#
_cell.length_a   1.000
_cell.length_b   1.000
_cell.length_c   1.000
_cell.angle_alpha   90.00
_cell.angle_beta   90.00
_cell.angle_gamma   90.00
#
_symmetry.space_group_name_H-M   'P 1'
#
loop_
_entity.id
_entity.type
_entity.pdbx_description
1 polymer ?
#
loop_
_entity_poly.entity_id
_entity_poly.type
_entity_poly.pdbx_seq_one_letter_code
_entity_poly.pdbx_strand_id
1 'polypeptide(L)'
;MKTSKKAERTKDIISICLDCFVEKGLTVTTTTDLCNANNLQNGGIYYYFDTKEEMVLACAEEAISRIEQRAFSIALENIKDVANMMNHLGALADELSPVMRFLVSVCVSQEYG
;
A
#
# COMPACT_ATOMS: atom_id res chain seq x y z
N MET A 1 -12.45 -1.73 -22.37
CA MET A 1 -12.40 -3.12 -21.89
C MET A 1 -12.95 -3.22 -20.48
N LYS A 2 -13.86 -4.13 -20.26
CA LYS A 2 -14.48 -4.26 -18.94
C LYS A 2 -13.56 -5.04 -17.99
N THR A 3 -13.25 -4.43 -16.85
CA THR A 3 -12.58 -5.11 -15.76
C THR A 3 -13.59 -6.03 -15.08
N SER A 4 -13.19 -7.23 -14.70
CA SER A 4 -14.08 -8.13 -13.97
C SER A 4 -14.40 -7.55 -12.59
N LYS A 5 -15.57 -7.88 -12.06
CA LYS A 5 -15.95 -7.43 -10.70
C LYS A 5 -14.96 -7.94 -9.65
N LYS A 6 -14.42 -9.16 -9.85
CA LYS A 6 -13.42 -9.70 -8.95
C LYS A 6 -12.14 -8.87 -8.96
N ALA A 7 -11.69 -8.43 -10.16
CA ALA A 7 -10.49 -7.61 -10.28
C ALA A 7 -10.66 -6.26 -9.60
N GLU A 8 -11.83 -5.62 -9.75
CA GLU A 8 -12.14 -4.36 -9.09
C GLU A 8 -12.18 -4.53 -7.58
N ARG A 9 -12.83 -5.59 -7.11
CA ARG A 9 -12.90 -5.89 -5.68
C ARG A 9 -11.52 -6.18 -5.11
N THR A 10 -10.66 -6.87 -5.88
CA THR A 10 -9.29 -7.16 -5.47
C THR A 10 -8.50 -5.88 -5.26
N LYS A 11 -8.65 -4.89 -6.14
CA LYS A 11 -7.99 -3.59 -5.98
C LYS A 11 -8.44 -2.88 -4.72
N ASP A 12 -9.74 -2.90 -4.43
CA ASP A 12 -10.28 -2.30 -3.22
C ASP A 12 -9.72 -2.97 -1.98
N ILE A 13 -9.66 -4.29 -1.99
CA ILE A 13 -9.13 -5.08 -0.89
C ILE A 13 -7.65 -4.76 -0.66
N ILE A 14 -6.87 -4.68 -1.72
CA ILE A 14 -5.44 -4.32 -1.63
C ILE A 14 -5.28 -2.95 -0.96
N SER A 15 -6.05 -1.97 -1.38
CA SER A 15 -6.00 -0.63 -0.81
C SER A 15 -6.32 -0.62 0.67
N ILE A 16 -7.38 -1.32 1.07
CA ILE A 16 -7.80 -1.39 2.47
C ILE A 16 -6.79 -2.17 3.31
N CYS A 17 -6.26 -3.28 2.79
CA CYS A 17 -5.22 -4.05 3.48
C CYS A 17 -3.96 -3.22 3.68
N LEU A 18 -3.55 -2.47 2.67
CA LEU A 18 -2.39 -1.59 2.79
C LEU A 18 -2.60 -0.56 3.89
N ASP A 19 -3.78 0.05 3.95
CA ASP A 19 -4.11 1.01 5.00
C ASP A 19 -3.99 0.38 6.39
N CYS A 20 -4.44 -0.87 6.54
CA CYS A 20 -4.30 -1.60 7.81
C CYS A 20 -2.83 -1.82 8.17
N PHE A 21 -2.01 -2.23 7.22
CA PHE A 21 -0.59 -2.46 7.45
C PHE A 21 0.15 -1.17 7.80
N VAL A 22 -0.21 -0.07 7.14
CA VAL A 22 0.39 1.24 7.40
C VAL A 22 0.02 1.73 8.80
N GLU A 23 -1.23 1.54 9.19
CA GLU A 23 -1.73 2.00 10.48
C GLU A 23 -1.23 1.16 11.66
N LYS A 24 -1.29 -0.17 11.55
CA LYS A 24 -0.95 -1.07 12.65
C LYS A 24 0.47 -1.64 12.58
N GLY A 25 0.99 -1.84 11.38
CA GLY A 25 2.25 -2.51 11.16
C GLY A 25 2.06 -3.92 10.60
N LEU A 26 3.01 -4.37 9.78
CA LEU A 26 2.92 -5.65 9.07
C LEU A 26 2.83 -6.85 10.02
N THR A 27 3.68 -6.87 11.05
CA THR A 27 3.77 -8.03 11.94
C THR A 27 2.60 -8.14 12.90
N VAL A 28 1.94 -7.02 13.21
CA VAL A 28 0.84 -6.97 14.17
C VAL A 28 -0.51 -7.24 13.52
N THR A 29 -0.65 -6.91 12.24
CA THR A 29 -1.91 -7.05 11.52
C THR A 29 -2.18 -8.53 11.22
N THR A 30 -3.33 -9.03 11.67
CA THR A 30 -3.74 -10.41 11.45
C THR A 30 -4.64 -10.53 10.23
N THR A 31 -4.77 -11.75 9.70
CA THR A 31 -5.70 -12.03 8.60
C THR A 31 -7.13 -11.68 9.00
N THR A 32 -7.50 -11.94 10.26
CA THR A 32 -8.82 -11.57 10.78
C THR A 32 -9.05 -10.06 10.72
N ASP A 33 -8.03 -9.27 11.08
CA ASP A 33 -8.11 -7.80 10.98
C ASP A 33 -8.39 -7.37 9.54
N LEU A 34 -7.72 -7.99 8.59
CA LEU A 34 -7.88 -7.66 7.17
C LEU A 34 -9.26 -8.04 6.67
N CYS A 35 -9.77 -9.19 7.07
CA CYS A 35 -11.12 -9.62 6.69
C CYS A 35 -12.17 -8.67 7.28
N ASN A 36 -12.03 -8.30 8.54
CA ASN A 36 -12.97 -7.37 9.19
C ASN A 36 -12.97 -6.00 8.50
N ALA A 37 -11.80 -5.49 8.16
CA ALA A 37 -11.68 -4.19 7.49
C ALA A 37 -12.34 -4.19 6.11
N ASN A 38 -12.38 -5.35 5.47
CA ASN A 38 -12.94 -5.50 4.11
C ASN A 38 -14.36 -6.06 4.09
N ASN A 39 -14.97 -6.25 5.26
CA ASN A 39 -16.30 -6.85 5.39
C ASN A 39 -16.36 -8.26 4.81
N LEU A 40 -15.29 -9.04 5.03
CA LEU A 40 -15.19 -10.42 4.60
C LEU A 40 -15.36 -11.37 5.79
N GLN A 41 -15.82 -12.56 5.52
CA GLN A 41 -15.86 -13.63 6.53
C GLN A 41 -14.44 -14.13 6.79
N ASN A 42 -14.23 -14.81 7.91
CA ASN A 42 -12.94 -15.42 8.24
C ASN A 42 -12.44 -16.27 7.07
N GLY A 43 -11.21 -16.04 6.67
CA GLY A 43 -10.61 -16.74 5.54
C GLY A 43 -10.99 -16.19 4.17
N GLY A 44 -11.91 -15.22 4.12
CA GLY A 44 -12.37 -14.64 2.86
C GLY A 44 -11.27 -13.97 2.04
N ILE A 45 -10.22 -13.49 2.70
CA ILE A 45 -9.09 -12.88 2.02
C ILE A 45 -8.41 -13.87 1.07
N TYR A 46 -8.42 -15.16 1.39
CA TYR A 46 -7.78 -16.19 0.57
C TYR A 46 -8.56 -16.55 -0.69
N TYR A 47 -9.77 -16.03 -0.83
CA TYR A 47 -10.47 -16.09 -2.13
C TYR A 47 -9.78 -15.24 -3.19
N TYR A 48 -9.14 -14.16 -2.74
CA TYR A 48 -8.51 -13.18 -3.64
C TYR A 48 -7.00 -13.39 -3.79
N PHE A 49 -6.36 -14.02 -2.81
CA PHE A 49 -4.91 -14.24 -2.81
C PHE A 49 -4.63 -15.67 -2.37
N ASP A 50 -3.78 -16.38 -3.10
CA ASP A 50 -3.47 -17.78 -2.80
C ASP A 50 -2.69 -17.89 -1.48
N THR A 51 -1.81 -16.93 -1.20
CA THR A 51 -1.00 -16.95 0.01
C THR A 51 -0.96 -15.55 0.65
N LYS A 52 -0.56 -15.50 1.91
CA LYS A 52 -0.35 -14.24 2.61
C LYS A 52 0.77 -13.44 1.95
N GLU A 53 1.82 -14.12 1.50
CA GLU A 53 2.94 -13.46 0.81
C GLU A 53 2.46 -12.73 -0.45
N GLU A 54 1.61 -13.37 -1.25
CA GLU A 54 1.05 -12.73 -2.44
C GLU A 54 0.27 -11.47 -2.10
N MET A 55 -0.52 -11.53 -1.03
CA MET A 55 -1.28 -10.37 -0.56
C MET A 55 -0.34 -9.24 -0.12
N VAL A 56 0.69 -9.57 0.64
CA VAL A 56 1.66 -8.58 1.13
C VAL A 56 2.41 -7.95 -0.04
N LEU A 57 2.81 -8.74 -1.04
CA LEU A 57 3.49 -8.23 -2.23
C LEU A 57 2.58 -7.32 -3.04
N ALA A 58 1.31 -7.67 -3.18
CA ALA A 58 0.34 -6.82 -3.86
C ALA A 58 0.19 -5.47 -3.14
N CYS A 59 0.16 -5.48 -1.82
CA CYS A 59 0.12 -4.26 -1.01
C CYS A 59 1.39 -3.43 -1.19
N ALA A 60 2.56 -4.09 -1.29
CA ALA A 60 3.82 -3.38 -1.52
C ALA A 60 3.83 -2.70 -2.90
N GLU A 61 3.31 -3.36 -3.93
CA GLU A 61 3.19 -2.75 -5.26
C GLU A 61 2.27 -1.54 -5.22
N GLU A 62 1.15 -1.62 -4.50
CA GLU A 62 0.23 -0.50 -4.34
C GLU A 62 0.90 0.66 -3.60
N ALA A 63 1.69 0.36 -2.56
CA ALA A 63 2.43 1.37 -1.82
C ALA A 63 3.40 2.13 -2.73
N ILE A 64 4.14 1.40 -3.56
CA ILE A 64 5.08 2.01 -4.52
C ILE A 64 4.32 2.89 -5.50
N SER A 65 3.19 2.42 -6.01
CA SER A 65 2.36 3.17 -6.93
C SER A 65 1.88 4.49 -6.31
N ARG A 66 1.46 4.48 -5.06
CA ARG A 66 1.03 5.70 -4.35
C ARG A 66 2.16 6.70 -4.23
N ILE A 67 3.37 6.23 -3.92
CA ILE A 67 4.55 7.08 -3.82
C ILE A 67 4.87 7.71 -5.17
N GLU A 68 4.89 6.91 -6.23
CA GLU A 68 5.17 7.38 -7.59
C GLU A 68 4.18 8.44 -8.05
N GLN A 69 2.89 8.18 -7.83
CA GLN A 69 1.82 9.11 -8.22
C GLN A 69 1.94 10.43 -7.48
N ARG A 70 2.23 10.37 -6.18
CA ARG A 70 2.35 11.56 -5.35
C ARG A 70 3.57 12.39 -5.74
N ALA A 71 4.71 11.73 -5.95
CA ALA A 71 5.94 12.39 -6.38
C ALA A 71 5.77 13.03 -7.76
N PHE A 72 5.12 12.33 -8.68
CA PHE A 72 4.84 12.83 -10.03
C PHE A 72 3.94 14.09 -9.99
N SER A 73 2.88 14.04 -9.17
CA SER A 73 2.00 15.19 -8.96
C SER A 73 2.76 16.43 -8.49
N ILE A 74 3.62 16.25 -7.50
CA ILE A 74 4.42 17.35 -6.95
C ILE A 74 5.37 17.91 -8.02
N ALA A 75 6.01 17.02 -8.79
CA ALA A 75 6.92 17.43 -9.86
C ALA A 75 6.19 18.27 -10.92
N LEU A 76 4.99 17.84 -11.32
CA LEU A 76 4.19 18.57 -12.31
C LEU A 76 3.75 19.93 -11.81
N GLU A 77 3.32 20.02 -10.55
CA GLU A 77 2.86 21.28 -9.97
C GLU A 77 3.98 22.30 -9.81
N ASN A 78 5.21 21.84 -9.62
CA ASN A 78 6.35 22.68 -9.28
C ASN A 78 7.49 22.66 -10.32
N ILE A 79 7.17 22.28 -11.56
CA ILE A 79 8.17 22.06 -12.59
C ILE A 79 9.03 23.29 -12.87
N LYS A 80 8.50 24.50 -12.65
CA LYS A 80 9.20 25.77 -12.91
C LYS A 80 9.82 26.39 -11.66
N ASP A 81 9.60 25.80 -10.49
CA ASP A 81 10.10 26.33 -9.23
C ASP A 81 10.75 25.22 -8.41
N VAL A 82 12.05 25.07 -8.60
CA VAL A 82 12.83 24.02 -7.95
C VAL A 82 12.84 24.18 -6.41
N ALA A 83 12.95 25.43 -5.93
CA ALA A 83 12.96 25.68 -4.48
C ALA A 83 11.65 25.24 -3.82
N ASN A 84 10.52 25.57 -4.45
CA ASN A 84 9.21 25.16 -3.97
C ASN A 84 9.04 23.65 -4.04
N MET A 85 9.56 23.03 -5.11
CA MET A 85 9.56 21.58 -5.26
C MET A 85 10.31 20.90 -4.13
N MET A 86 11.48 21.42 -3.76
CA MET A 86 12.28 20.86 -2.67
C MET A 86 11.53 20.92 -1.34
N ASN A 87 10.82 22.01 -1.08
CA ASN A 87 10.00 22.15 0.12
C ASN A 87 8.88 21.11 0.14
N HIS A 88 8.21 20.89 -0.98
CA HIS A 88 7.13 19.91 -1.08
C HIS A 88 7.65 18.49 -0.94
N LEU A 89 8.86 18.18 -1.44
CA LEU A 89 9.47 16.86 -1.29
C LEU A 89 9.79 16.57 0.18
N GLY A 90 10.21 17.58 0.94
CA GLY A 90 10.41 17.42 2.37
C GLY A 90 9.12 17.06 3.09
N ALA A 91 8.04 17.76 2.79
CA ALA A 91 6.72 17.45 3.34
C ALA A 91 6.23 16.08 2.89
N LEU A 92 6.50 15.68 1.65
CA LEU A 92 6.15 14.38 1.12
C LEU A 92 6.86 13.26 1.88
N ALA A 93 8.13 13.45 2.22
CA ALA A 93 8.87 12.46 2.98
C ALA A 93 8.20 12.15 4.33
N ASP A 94 7.72 13.20 5.02
CA ASP A 94 6.99 13.04 6.28
C ASP A 94 5.64 12.35 6.06
N GLU A 95 4.91 12.76 5.03
CA GLU A 95 3.61 12.20 4.68
C GLU A 95 3.69 10.71 4.38
N LEU A 96 4.75 10.28 3.68
CA LEU A 96 4.92 8.89 3.24
C LEU A 96 5.72 8.03 4.22
N SER A 97 6.16 8.58 5.35
CA SER A 97 6.93 7.86 6.35
C SER A 97 6.27 6.53 6.78
N PRO A 98 4.96 6.46 7.09
CA PRO A 98 4.33 5.19 7.45
C PRO A 98 4.35 4.17 6.32
N VAL A 99 4.17 4.61 5.07
CA VAL A 99 4.21 3.75 3.89
C VAL A 99 5.61 3.18 3.70
N MET A 100 6.64 4.03 3.88
CA MET A 100 8.04 3.61 3.79
C MET A 100 8.38 2.58 4.87
N ARG A 101 7.85 2.74 6.08
CA ARG A 101 8.03 1.76 7.15
C ARG A 101 7.44 0.41 6.77
N PHE A 102 6.26 0.43 6.17
CA PHE A 102 5.64 -0.79 5.67
C PHE A 102 6.53 -1.48 4.64
N LEU A 103 7.05 -0.73 3.66
CA LEU A 103 7.92 -1.28 2.62
C LEU A 103 9.21 -1.87 3.19
N VAL A 104 9.81 -1.20 4.17
CA VAL A 104 10.99 -1.72 4.86
C VAL A 104 10.67 -3.03 5.57
N SER A 105 9.50 -3.10 6.23
CA SER A 105 9.06 -4.31 6.91
C SER A 105 8.90 -5.47 5.94
N VAL A 106 8.35 -5.22 4.76
CA VAL A 106 8.21 -6.23 3.71
C VAL A 106 9.58 -6.74 3.26
N CYS A 107 10.54 -5.84 3.02
CA CYS A 107 11.88 -6.22 2.60
C CYS A 107 12.59 -7.08 3.64
N VAL A 108 12.48 -6.72 4.92
CA VAL A 108 13.06 -7.48 6.01
C VAL A 108 12.42 -8.87 6.11
N SER A 109 11.10 -8.93 5.98
CA SER A 109 10.35 -10.18 6.01
C SER A 109 10.76 -11.12 4.87
N GLN A 110 10.96 -10.59 3.67
CA GLN A 110 11.38 -11.37 2.51
C GLN A 110 12.80 -11.91 2.69
N GLU A 111 13.67 -11.13 3.32
CA GLU A 111 15.06 -11.53 3.53
C GLU A 111 15.20 -12.69 4.52
N TYR A 112 14.38 -12.71 5.57
CA TYR A 112 14.44 -13.71 6.64
C TYR A 112 13.32 -14.74 6.59
N GLY A 113 12.36 -14.52 5.73
CA GLY A 113 11.23 -15.40 5.59
C GLY A 113 11.49 -16.48 4.57
#